data_a7b90f0d9eb1204dda19020dadf35c9a
#
_entry.id   a7b90f0d9eb1204dda19020dadf35c9a
#
_cell.length_a   1.000
_cell.length_b   1.000
_cell.length_c   1.000
_cell.angle_alpha   90.00
_cell.angle_beta   90.00
_cell.angle_gamma   90.00
#
_symmetry.space_group_name_H-M   'P 1'
#
loop_
_entity.id
_entity.type
_entity.pdbx_description
1 polymer ?
#
loop_
_entity_poly.entity_id
_entity_poly.type
_entity_poly.pdbx_seq_one_letter_code
_entity_poly.pdbx_strand_id
1 'polypeptide(L)'
;MLFRSVSNWSSLYTTVAGLLTRAAAGETQFYILLPLLVVLALVVIVFIVVMTNAERRITIQYAKRVVGRKQMGGQNSYLPLKLNMSGVMPIIFASALVSIPGTIGSFLQVDQAAHPFWYAFFRTFNYTSPLYVVIYLLLILAFNYFYVAIQYNPVEIANNLRRNNGSIPGFRPGKPTSDFLTRTLNKITLMGAIFLAAVAVLPIILGNLTGMSIQLGGTSLLIVVGVALDTTRSLDSFMTMRNHKGFLG
;
A
#
# COMPACT_ATOMS: atom_id res chain seq x y z
N MET A 1 13.96 -9.56 8.13
CA MET A 1 12.54 -9.14 8.30
C MET A 1 11.99 -9.39 9.70
N LEU A 2 12.28 -10.52 10.34
CA LEU A 2 11.79 -10.88 11.70
C LEU A 2 12.21 -9.89 12.80
N PHE A 3 13.43 -9.35 12.77
CA PHE A 3 13.90 -8.39 13.78
C PHE A 3 13.13 -7.05 13.82
N ARG A 4 12.64 -6.56 12.67
CA ARG A 4 11.80 -5.35 12.62
C ARG A 4 10.39 -5.56 13.17
N SER A 5 9.85 -6.76 13.03
CA SER A 5 8.55 -7.10 13.64
C SER A 5 8.63 -7.16 15.16
N VAL A 6 9.73 -7.68 15.70
CA VAL A 6 9.93 -7.76 17.16
C VAL A 6 10.08 -6.36 17.79
N SER A 7 10.80 -5.44 17.14
CA SER A 7 10.93 -4.05 17.64
C SER A 7 9.61 -3.29 17.61
N ASN A 8 8.71 -3.59 16.65
CA ASN A 8 7.38 -3.00 16.58
C ASN A 8 6.45 -3.54 17.68
N TRP A 9 6.60 -4.79 18.10
CA TRP A 9 5.85 -5.34 19.23
C TRP A 9 6.26 -4.68 20.55
N SER A 10 7.54 -4.41 20.75
CA SER A 10 8.02 -3.70 21.95
C SER A 10 7.48 -2.27 22.00
N SER A 11 7.42 -1.55 20.87
CA SER A 11 6.86 -0.20 20.83
C SER A 11 5.33 -0.19 21.03
N LEU A 12 4.61 -1.21 20.53
CA LEU A 12 3.20 -1.42 20.83
C LEU A 12 2.96 -1.63 22.32
N TYR A 13 3.74 -2.54 22.91
CA TYR A 13 3.65 -2.83 24.33
C TYR A 13 3.93 -1.59 25.18
N THR A 14 5.00 -0.84 24.90
CA THR A 14 5.33 0.39 25.63
C THR A 14 4.29 1.48 25.44
N THR A 15 3.67 1.60 24.27
CA THR A 15 2.58 2.56 24.02
C THR A 15 1.33 2.18 24.80
N VAL A 16 0.91 0.92 24.75
CA VAL A 16 -0.27 0.42 25.49
C VAL A 16 -0.02 0.48 26.99
N ALA A 17 1.16 0.07 27.47
CA ALA A 17 1.53 0.16 28.87
C ALA A 17 1.57 1.61 29.36
N GLY A 18 2.10 2.53 28.55
CA GLY A 18 2.10 3.96 28.84
C GLY A 18 0.70 4.57 28.91
N LEU A 19 -0.23 4.10 28.05
CA LEU A 19 -1.64 4.50 28.11
C LEU A 19 -2.33 3.97 29.36
N LEU A 20 -2.09 2.70 29.71
CA LEU A 20 -2.65 2.09 30.92
C LEU A 20 -2.14 2.75 32.21
N THR A 21 -0.86 3.09 32.28
CA THR A 21 -0.29 3.78 33.45
C THR A 21 -0.84 5.19 33.61
N ARG A 22 -1.06 5.93 32.52
CA ARG A 22 -1.70 7.26 32.56
C ARG A 22 -3.18 7.19 32.89
N ALA A 23 -3.90 6.19 32.36
CA ALA A 23 -5.28 5.92 32.76
C ALA A 23 -5.36 5.60 34.27
N ALA A 24 -4.46 4.76 34.80
CA ALA A 24 -4.38 4.43 36.21
C ALA A 24 -4.01 5.63 37.09
N ALA A 25 -3.33 6.65 36.54
CA ALA A 25 -3.00 7.90 37.24
C ALA A 25 -4.20 8.88 37.36
N GLY A 26 -5.41 8.49 36.91
CA GLY A 26 -6.64 9.26 37.12
C GLY A 26 -6.97 10.29 36.04
N GLU A 27 -6.23 10.31 34.94
CA GLU A 27 -6.59 11.15 33.80
C GLU A 27 -7.76 10.53 33.00
N THR A 28 -8.97 11.02 33.29
CA THR A 28 -10.24 10.51 32.73
C THR A 28 -10.29 10.48 31.20
N GLN A 29 -9.54 11.34 30.54
CA GLN A 29 -9.47 11.39 29.09
C GLN A 29 -8.91 10.09 28.47
N PHE A 30 -8.00 9.40 29.17
CA PHE A 30 -7.36 8.18 28.64
C PHE A 30 -8.23 6.93 28.74
N TYR A 31 -9.22 6.89 29.65
CA TYR A 31 -10.20 5.80 29.71
C TYR A 31 -11.07 5.73 28.44
N ILE A 32 -11.36 6.87 27.82
CA ILE A 32 -12.12 6.94 26.57
C ILE A 32 -11.18 6.80 25.36
N LEU A 33 -9.98 7.35 25.45
CA LEU A 33 -9.01 7.37 24.34
C LEU A 33 -8.49 5.96 24.00
N LEU A 34 -8.27 5.11 25.02
CA LEU A 34 -7.74 3.76 24.83
C LEU A 34 -8.69 2.86 24.03
N PRO A 35 -9.98 2.67 24.39
CA PRO A 35 -10.90 1.89 23.58
C PRO A 35 -11.14 2.53 22.20
N LEU A 36 -11.13 3.86 22.09
CA LEU A 36 -11.24 4.56 20.83
C LEU A 36 -10.08 4.24 19.89
N LEU A 37 -8.84 4.23 20.40
CA LEU A 37 -7.65 3.86 19.62
C LEU A 37 -7.70 2.41 19.14
N VAL A 38 -8.15 1.48 19.99
CA VAL A 38 -8.30 0.06 19.61
C VAL A 38 -9.33 -0.09 18.50
N VAL A 39 -10.49 0.54 18.63
CA VAL A 39 -11.54 0.51 17.61
C VAL A 39 -11.04 1.14 16.31
N LEU A 40 -10.35 2.26 16.39
CA LEU A 40 -9.77 2.92 15.21
C LEU A 40 -8.72 2.05 14.53
N ALA A 41 -7.85 1.38 15.30
CA ALA A 41 -6.86 0.45 14.75
C ALA A 41 -7.55 -0.71 14.00
N LEU A 42 -8.61 -1.28 14.56
CA LEU A 42 -9.40 -2.33 13.91
C LEU A 42 -10.05 -1.82 12.61
N VAL A 43 -10.64 -0.63 12.62
CA VAL A 43 -11.23 0.00 11.42
C VAL A 43 -10.16 0.20 10.34
N VAL A 44 -8.97 0.66 10.70
CA VAL A 44 -7.86 0.84 9.75
C VAL A 44 -7.41 -0.49 9.17
N ILE A 45 -7.30 -1.55 9.99
CA ILE A 45 -6.94 -2.89 9.51
C ILE A 45 -7.98 -3.40 8.50
N VAL A 46 -9.26 -3.31 8.83
CA VAL A 46 -10.36 -3.72 7.94
C VAL A 46 -10.30 -2.90 6.63
N PHE A 47 -10.09 -1.60 6.72
CA PHE A 47 -9.96 -0.73 5.56
C PHE A 47 -8.77 -1.14 4.66
N ILE A 48 -7.61 -1.43 5.25
CA ILE A 48 -6.43 -1.91 4.51
C ILE A 48 -6.74 -3.24 3.82
N VAL A 49 -7.37 -4.19 4.52
CA VAL A 49 -7.73 -5.51 3.96
C VAL A 49 -8.67 -5.37 2.77
N VAL A 50 -9.73 -4.58 2.91
CA VAL A 50 -10.72 -4.35 1.84
C VAL A 50 -10.06 -3.70 0.63
N MET A 51 -9.27 -2.66 0.83
CA MET A 51 -8.63 -1.92 -0.26
C MET A 51 -7.52 -2.71 -0.95
N THR A 52 -6.77 -3.53 -0.22
CA THR A 52 -5.72 -4.39 -0.80
C THR A 52 -6.31 -5.54 -1.60
N ASN A 53 -7.49 -6.04 -1.22
CA ASN A 53 -8.21 -7.08 -1.95
C ASN A 53 -9.08 -6.52 -3.09
N ALA A 54 -9.30 -5.20 -3.12
CA ALA A 54 -10.08 -4.57 -4.17
C ALA A 54 -9.39 -4.72 -5.53
N GLU A 55 -10.11 -5.26 -6.50
CA GLU A 55 -9.63 -5.46 -7.86
C GLU A 55 -10.67 -5.04 -8.89
N ARG A 56 -10.20 -4.45 -9.98
CA ARG A 56 -11.03 -4.18 -11.16
C ARG A 56 -10.85 -5.30 -12.16
N ARG A 57 -11.89 -6.06 -12.45
CA ARG A 57 -11.89 -7.13 -13.45
C ARG A 57 -12.27 -6.59 -14.81
N ILE A 58 -11.35 -6.68 -15.77
CA ILE A 58 -11.59 -6.32 -17.17
C ILE A 58 -11.90 -7.62 -17.92
N THR A 59 -13.07 -7.70 -18.55
CA THR A 59 -13.49 -8.86 -19.32
C THR A 59 -12.66 -8.98 -20.60
N ILE A 60 -12.12 -10.17 -20.84
CA ILE A 60 -11.41 -10.52 -22.07
C ILE A 60 -12.18 -11.62 -22.75
N GLN A 61 -12.44 -11.45 -24.05
CA GLN A 61 -13.06 -12.47 -24.89
C GLN A 61 -12.01 -13.09 -25.80
N TYR A 62 -11.91 -14.41 -25.76
CA TYR A 62 -11.06 -15.14 -26.69
C TYR A 62 -11.88 -15.64 -27.85
N ALA A 63 -11.32 -15.53 -29.09
CA ALA A 63 -11.98 -16.02 -30.28
C ALA A 63 -12.21 -17.52 -30.20
N LYS A 64 -13.39 -17.96 -30.58
CA LYS A 64 -13.72 -19.40 -30.70
C LYS A 64 -12.90 -20.01 -31.82
N ARG A 65 -12.20 -21.10 -31.57
CA ARG A 65 -11.50 -21.89 -32.58
C ARG A 65 -12.41 -23.03 -33.02
N VAL A 66 -12.70 -23.09 -34.32
CA VAL A 66 -13.43 -24.21 -34.91
C VAL A 66 -12.38 -25.20 -35.40
N VAL A 67 -12.33 -26.39 -34.80
CA VAL A 67 -11.49 -27.50 -35.24
C VAL A 67 -12.41 -28.62 -35.71
N GLY A 68 -12.60 -28.73 -37.05
CA GLY A 68 -13.57 -29.65 -37.65
C GLY A 68 -15.00 -29.26 -37.34
N ARG A 69 -15.82 -30.22 -36.88
CA ARG A 69 -17.23 -30.00 -36.49
C ARG A 69 -17.43 -29.54 -35.04
N LYS A 70 -16.38 -29.49 -34.23
CA LYS A 70 -16.46 -29.08 -32.81
C LYS A 70 -15.95 -27.64 -32.64
N GLN A 71 -16.79 -26.81 -32.04
CA GLN A 71 -16.37 -25.49 -31.56
C GLN A 71 -15.61 -25.66 -30.23
N MET A 72 -14.31 -25.42 -30.26
CA MET A 72 -13.49 -25.38 -29.06
C MET A 72 -13.10 -23.92 -28.76
N GLY A 73 -13.24 -23.50 -27.49
CA GLY A 73 -12.86 -22.18 -27.01
C GLY A 73 -14.04 -21.21 -26.94
N GLY A 74 -13.73 -19.98 -26.62
CA GLY A 74 -14.74 -18.95 -26.32
C GLY A 74 -14.97 -18.80 -24.83
N GLN A 75 -13.97 -19.14 -24.01
CA GLN A 75 -14.02 -18.90 -22.57
C GLN A 75 -13.74 -17.43 -22.31
N ASN A 76 -14.70 -16.74 -21.67
CA ASN A 76 -14.50 -15.39 -21.18
C ASN A 76 -13.55 -15.48 -19.98
N SER A 77 -12.47 -14.73 -20.06
CA SER A 77 -11.51 -14.58 -18.96
C SER A 77 -11.55 -13.15 -18.45
N TYR A 78 -11.01 -12.92 -17.27
CA TYR A 78 -10.91 -11.61 -16.68
C TYR A 78 -9.45 -11.25 -16.41
N LEU A 79 -9.07 -10.01 -16.73
CA LEU A 79 -7.80 -9.43 -16.30
C LEU A 79 -8.03 -8.72 -14.97
N PRO A 80 -7.57 -9.28 -13.84
CA PRO A 80 -7.71 -8.63 -12.55
C PRO A 80 -6.64 -7.54 -12.40
N LEU A 81 -7.06 -6.28 -12.27
CA LEU A 81 -6.20 -5.16 -11.93
C LEU A 81 -6.45 -4.81 -10.46
N LYS A 82 -5.50 -5.08 -9.60
CA LYS A 82 -5.59 -4.75 -8.16
C LYS A 82 -5.54 -3.25 -7.95
N LEU A 83 -6.26 -2.73 -6.95
CA LEU A 83 -6.23 -1.31 -6.60
C LEU A 83 -4.84 -0.92 -6.05
N ASN A 84 -4.28 -1.74 -5.18
CA ASN A 84 -2.93 -1.59 -4.67
C ASN A 84 -1.96 -2.50 -5.45
N MET A 85 -1.54 -2.05 -6.64
CA MET A 85 -0.62 -2.80 -7.51
C MET A 85 0.82 -2.72 -7.03
N SER A 86 1.21 -1.60 -6.44
CA SER A 86 2.58 -1.34 -5.98
C SER A 86 2.89 -1.93 -4.60
N GLY A 87 1.86 -2.40 -3.89
CA GLY A 87 2.03 -2.93 -2.53
C GLY A 87 2.47 -1.86 -1.53
N VAL A 88 3.41 -2.21 -0.67
CA VAL A 88 3.92 -1.36 0.41
C VAL A 88 5.19 -0.60 0.01
N MET A 89 5.79 -0.96 -1.12
CA MET A 89 7.10 -0.44 -1.55
C MET A 89 7.16 1.09 -1.68
N PRO A 90 6.17 1.79 -2.28
CA PRO A 90 6.21 3.24 -2.39
C PRO A 90 6.33 3.95 -1.05
N ILE A 91 5.66 3.44 -0.02
CA ILE A 91 5.69 4.02 1.32
C ILE A 91 7.05 3.83 1.97
N ILE A 92 7.67 2.63 1.80
CA ILE A 92 9.00 2.35 2.35
C ILE A 92 10.04 3.28 1.74
N PHE A 93 10.03 3.47 0.41
CA PHE A 93 10.95 4.38 -0.26
C PHE A 93 10.70 5.85 0.11
N ALA A 94 9.44 6.28 0.14
CA ALA A 94 9.09 7.63 0.56
C ALA A 94 9.53 7.92 2.00
N SER A 95 9.29 6.99 2.94
CA SER A 95 9.71 7.14 4.34
C SER A 95 11.23 7.17 4.48
N ALA A 96 11.94 6.34 3.74
CA ALA A 96 13.41 6.32 3.74
C ALA A 96 13.97 7.65 3.25
N LEU A 97 13.48 8.20 2.12
CA LEU A 97 13.96 9.46 1.58
C LEU A 97 13.65 10.66 2.47
N VAL A 98 12.44 10.73 3.03
CA VAL A 98 12.06 11.83 3.92
C VAL A 98 12.84 11.80 5.24
N SER A 99 13.28 10.61 5.70
CA SER A 99 14.08 10.48 6.92
C SER A 99 15.54 10.93 6.77
N ILE A 100 16.10 10.93 5.55
CA ILE A 100 17.50 11.29 5.30
C ILE A 100 17.85 12.69 5.80
N PRO A 101 17.13 13.77 5.42
CA PRO A 101 17.47 15.11 5.89
C PRO A 101 17.36 15.26 7.41
N GLY A 102 16.32 14.64 8.02
CA GLY A 102 16.17 14.65 9.48
C GLY A 102 17.32 13.95 10.20
N THR A 103 17.79 12.83 9.65
CA THR A 103 18.95 12.09 10.19
C THR A 103 20.23 12.92 10.06
N ILE A 104 20.49 13.53 8.91
CA ILE A 104 21.65 14.41 8.70
C ILE A 104 21.60 15.60 9.67
N GLY A 105 20.42 16.22 9.85
CA GLY A 105 20.26 17.33 10.79
C GLY A 105 20.56 16.95 12.24
N SER A 106 20.20 15.73 12.65
CA SER A 106 20.50 15.23 14.01
C SER A 106 22.00 14.96 14.22
N PHE A 107 22.74 14.56 13.20
CA PHE A 107 24.19 14.38 13.28
C PHE A 107 24.95 15.68 13.28
N LEU A 108 24.52 16.67 12.49
CA LEU A 108 25.20 17.96 12.38
C LEU A 108 24.96 18.87 13.58
N GLN A 109 23.99 18.56 14.45
CA GLN A 109 23.64 19.36 15.64
C GLN A 109 23.63 20.87 15.34
N VAL A 110 22.96 21.25 14.22
CA VAL A 110 22.96 22.62 13.72
C VAL A 110 22.31 23.54 14.74
N ASP A 111 23.13 24.45 15.29
CA ASP A 111 22.69 25.43 16.26
C ASP A 111 21.87 26.53 15.58
N GLN A 112 20.73 26.88 16.15
CA GLN A 112 19.85 27.94 15.61
C GLN A 112 20.54 29.29 15.52
N ALA A 113 21.48 29.57 16.46
CA ALA A 113 22.18 30.83 16.54
C ALA A 113 23.26 30.97 15.45
N ALA A 114 23.92 29.86 15.08
CA ALA A 114 25.02 29.87 14.11
C ALA A 114 24.53 29.83 12.66
N HIS A 115 23.49 29.05 12.38
CA HIS A 115 23.01 28.78 11.02
C HIS A 115 21.47 28.71 10.94
N PRO A 116 20.75 29.84 11.02
CA PRO A 116 19.29 29.86 11.10
C PRO A 116 18.59 29.23 9.88
N PHE A 117 19.16 29.36 8.69
CA PHE A 117 18.63 28.76 7.46
C PHE A 117 18.67 27.23 7.49
N TRP A 118 19.82 26.65 7.85
CA TRP A 118 19.98 25.19 7.94
C TRP A 118 19.14 24.60 9.06
N TYR A 119 19.03 25.29 10.18
CA TYR A 119 18.18 24.88 11.28
C TYR A 119 16.70 24.84 10.85
N ALA A 120 16.20 25.88 10.16
CA ALA A 120 14.84 25.93 9.64
C ALA A 120 14.59 24.82 8.60
N PHE A 121 15.57 24.57 7.73
CA PHE A 121 15.50 23.50 6.74
C PHE A 121 15.37 22.12 7.40
N PHE A 122 16.24 21.75 8.30
CA PHE A 122 16.19 20.45 8.98
C PHE A 122 14.98 20.31 9.90
N ARG A 123 14.53 21.38 10.52
CA ARG A 123 13.31 21.41 11.32
C ARG A 123 12.05 21.10 10.48
N THR A 124 12.04 21.48 9.23
CA THR A 124 10.95 21.19 8.29
C THR A 124 10.76 19.68 8.08
N PHE A 125 11.86 18.90 8.12
CA PHE A 125 11.83 17.45 8.00
C PHE A 125 11.59 16.73 9.33
N ASN A 126 11.20 17.45 10.36
CA ASN A 126 10.79 16.85 11.62
C ASN A 126 9.36 16.30 11.51
N TYR A 127 9.10 15.16 12.11
CA TYR A 127 7.83 14.42 12.08
C TYR A 127 6.61 15.26 12.53
N THR A 128 6.84 16.32 13.30
CA THR A 128 5.81 17.24 13.82
C THR A 128 5.44 18.35 12.83
N SER A 129 6.22 18.54 11.76
CA SER A 129 6.02 19.62 10.80
C SER A 129 4.90 19.29 9.80
N PRO A 130 3.94 20.20 9.53
CA PRO A 130 2.93 19.98 8.51
C PRO A 130 3.55 19.85 7.10
N LEU A 131 4.69 20.50 6.87
CA LEU A 131 5.41 20.45 5.60
C LEU A 131 6.03 19.06 5.36
N TYR A 132 6.44 18.36 6.42
CA TYR A 132 6.85 16.97 6.36
C TYR A 132 5.74 16.08 5.78
N VAL A 133 4.51 16.24 6.26
CA VAL A 133 3.35 15.46 5.79
C VAL A 133 3.10 15.69 4.31
N VAL A 134 3.19 16.94 3.84
CA VAL A 134 2.98 17.29 2.43
C VAL A 134 4.06 16.67 1.54
N ILE A 135 5.34 16.81 1.92
CA ILE A 135 6.46 16.21 1.17
C ILE A 135 6.33 14.69 1.14
N TYR A 136 6.00 14.08 2.27
CA TYR A 136 5.81 12.64 2.38
C TYR A 136 4.68 12.14 1.47
N LEU A 137 3.54 12.84 1.45
CA LEU A 137 2.41 12.53 0.58
C LEU A 137 2.80 12.63 -0.91
N LEU A 138 3.50 13.71 -1.31
CA LEU A 138 3.97 13.87 -2.69
C LEU A 138 4.94 12.76 -3.10
N LEU A 139 5.84 12.36 -2.22
CA LEU A 139 6.76 11.25 -2.46
C LEU A 139 6.03 9.93 -2.60
N ILE A 140 5.04 9.64 -1.76
CA ILE A 140 4.22 8.42 -1.91
C ILE A 140 3.53 8.40 -3.28
N LEU A 141 2.93 9.51 -3.71
CA LEU A 141 2.31 9.62 -5.02
C LEU A 141 3.32 9.37 -6.14
N ALA A 142 4.46 10.06 -6.10
CA ALA A 142 5.51 9.92 -7.12
C ALA A 142 6.03 8.48 -7.21
N PHE A 143 6.37 7.86 -6.07
CA PHE A 143 6.86 6.48 -6.04
C PHE A 143 5.80 5.47 -6.44
N ASN A 144 4.53 5.70 -6.11
CA ASN A 144 3.46 4.81 -6.53
C ASN A 144 3.31 4.80 -8.06
N TYR A 145 3.30 5.96 -8.70
CA TYR A 145 3.27 6.06 -10.16
C TYR A 145 4.52 5.44 -10.80
N PHE A 146 5.69 5.74 -10.26
CA PHE A 146 6.96 5.17 -10.73
C PHE A 146 6.96 3.64 -10.66
N TYR A 147 6.52 3.07 -9.53
CA TYR A 147 6.50 1.62 -9.33
C TYR A 147 5.53 0.92 -10.27
N VAL A 148 4.32 1.47 -10.44
CA VAL A 148 3.32 0.91 -11.35
C VAL A 148 3.80 1.02 -12.81
N ALA A 149 4.46 2.12 -13.19
CA ALA A 149 5.00 2.28 -14.55
C ALA A 149 6.08 1.26 -14.90
N ILE A 150 6.91 0.84 -13.91
CA ILE A 150 7.91 -0.21 -14.11
C ILE A 150 7.27 -1.60 -14.17
N GLN A 151 6.32 -1.86 -13.27
CA GLN A 151 5.76 -3.19 -13.08
C GLN A 151 4.73 -3.57 -14.16
N TYR A 152 4.01 -2.61 -14.69
CA TYR A 152 2.94 -2.82 -15.65
C TYR A 152 3.23 -2.09 -16.96
N ASN A 153 3.47 -2.86 -18.01
CA ASN A 153 3.62 -2.34 -19.38
C ASN A 153 2.32 -2.55 -20.17
N PRO A 154 1.47 -1.51 -20.35
CA PRO A 154 0.19 -1.66 -21.05
C PRO A 154 0.33 -2.11 -22.49
N VAL A 155 1.44 -1.74 -23.15
CA VAL A 155 1.73 -2.12 -24.55
C VAL A 155 2.00 -3.60 -24.64
N GLU A 156 2.79 -4.13 -23.72
CA GLU A 156 3.12 -5.55 -23.66
C GLU A 156 1.88 -6.40 -23.37
N ILE A 157 1.04 -5.97 -22.40
CA ILE A 157 -0.22 -6.63 -22.07
C ILE A 157 -1.13 -6.65 -23.29
N ALA A 158 -1.29 -5.54 -24.00
CA ALA A 158 -2.12 -5.46 -25.20
C ALA A 158 -1.59 -6.36 -26.35
N ASN A 159 -0.26 -6.45 -26.51
CA ASN A 159 0.38 -7.32 -27.50
C ASN A 159 0.22 -8.80 -27.13
N ASN A 160 0.33 -9.16 -25.87
CA ASN A 160 0.11 -10.52 -25.39
C ASN A 160 -1.35 -10.95 -25.58
N LEU A 161 -2.32 -10.06 -25.30
CA LEU A 161 -3.73 -10.31 -25.61
C LEU A 161 -3.94 -10.54 -27.09
N ARG A 162 -3.35 -9.71 -27.96
CA ARG A 162 -3.46 -9.86 -29.42
C ARG A 162 -2.85 -11.17 -29.90
N ARG A 163 -1.69 -11.56 -29.40
CA ARG A 163 -1.02 -12.85 -29.76
C ARG A 163 -1.87 -14.07 -29.38
N ASN A 164 -2.59 -13.97 -28.28
CA ASN A 164 -3.47 -15.05 -27.78
C ASN A 164 -4.90 -14.95 -28.32
N ASN A 165 -5.14 -14.12 -29.38
CA ASN A 165 -6.48 -13.88 -29.95
C ASN A 165 -7.51 -13.41 -28.91
N GLY A 166 -7.05 -12.75 -27.84
CA GLY A 166 -7.90 -12.10 -26.83
C GLY A 166 -8.25 -10.68 -27.25
N SER A 167 -9.48 -10.28 -27.04
CA SER A 167 -9.95 -8.92 -27.28
C SER A 167 -10.74 -8.39 -26.07
N ILE A 168 -10.64 -7.09 -25.84
CA ILE A 168 -11.48 -6.41 -24.86
C ILE A 168 -12.75 -5.94 -25.60
N PRO A 169 -13.96 -6.29 -25.13
CA PRO A 169 -15.20 -5.85 -25.77
C PRO A 169 -15.23 -4.33 -25.94
N GLY A 170 -15.52 -3.86 -27.15
CA GLY A 170 -15.58 -2.44 -27.48
C GLY A 170 -14.25 -1.81 -27.91
N PHE A 171 -13.12 -2.51 -27.85
CA PHE A 171 -11.81 -2.01 -28.26
C PHE A 171 -11.18 -2.92 -29.32
N ARG A 172 -10.61 -2.31 -30.37
CA ARG A 172 -9.85 -3.06 -31.36
C ARG A 172 -8.53 -3.54 -30.77
N PRO A 173 -8.07 -4.78 -31.10
CA PRO A 173 -6.78 -5.28 -30.66
C PRO A 173 -5.62 -4.38 -31.14
N GLY A 174 -4.64 -4.13 -30.27
CA GLY A 174 -3.46 -3.32 -30.58
C GLY A 174 -3.46 -1.99 -29.81
N LYS A 175 -3.11 -0.89 -30.50
CA LYS A 175 -2.96 0.43 -29.88
C LYS A 175 -4.18 0.93 -29.10
N PRO A 176 -5.43 0.82 -29.59
CA PRO A 176 -6.61 1.26 -28.82
C PRO A 176 -6.78 0.50 -27.51
N THR A 177 -6.43 -0.79 -27.48
CA THR A 177 -6.44 -1.61 -26.25
C THR A 177 -5.37 -1.16 -25.26
N SER A 178 -4.16 -0.85 -25.76
CA SER A 178 -3.08 -0.30 -24.93
C SER A 178 -3.46 1.05 -24.32
N ASP A 179 -4.04 1.95 -25.11
CA ASP A 179 -4.46 3.28 -24.65
C ASP A 179 -5.57 3.19 -23.58
N PHE A 180 -6.52 2.26 -23.76
CA PHE A 180 -7.56 1.98 -22.76
C PHE A 180 -6.95 1.44 -21.45
N LEU A 181 -6.02 0.48 -21.55
CA LEU A 181 -5.31 -0.07 -20.38
C LEU A 181 -4.52 1.01 -19.65
N THR A 182 -3.79 1.85 -20.37
CA THR A 182 -3.02 2.97 -19.79
C THR A 182 -3.92 3.92 -19.02
N ARG A 183 -5.05 4.34 -19.59
CA ARG A 183 -6.00 5.22 -18.92
C ARG A 183 -6.61 4.57 -17.67
N THR A 184 -6.90 3.28 -17.75
CA THR A 184 -7.47 2.52 -16.63
C THR A 184 -6.45 2.34 -15.52
N LEU A 185 -5.21 1.97 -15.87
CA LEU A 185 -4.10 1.84 -14.93
C LEU A 185 -3.84 3.15 -14.19
N ASN A 186 -3.74 4.28 -14.91
CA ASN A 186 -3.51 5.59 -14.30
C ASN A 186 -4.61 5.98 -13.28
N LYS A 187 -5.88 5.68 -13.58
CA LYS A 187 -6.97 5.95 -12.64
C LYS A 187 -6.91 5.06 -11.39
N ILE A 188 -6.61 3.78 -11.59
CA ILE A 188 -6.47 2.82 -10.48
C ILE A 188 -5.26 3.19 -9.62
N THR A 189 -4.13 3.54 -10.26
CA THR A 189 -2.91 3.98 -9.58
C THR A 189 -3.14 5.22 -8.73
N LEU A 190 -3.89 6.21 -9.23
CA LEU A 190 -4.24 7.40 -8.45
C LEU A 190 -5.07 7.04 -7.22
N MET A 191 -6.09 6.20 -7.36
CA MET A 191 -6.90 5.74 -6.23
C MET A 191 -6.07 4.97 -5.21
N GLY A 192 -5.19 4.06 -5.69
CA GLY A 192 -4.25 3.32 -4.84
C GLY A 192 -3.29 4.25 -4.10
N ALA A 193 -2.77 5.28 -4.77
CA ALA A 193 -1.87 6.27 -4.18
C ALA A 193 -2.54 7.10 -3.08
N ILE A 194 -3.78 7.53 -3.29
CA ILE A 194 -4.56 8.26 -2.28
C ILE A 194 -4.82 7.35 -1.07
N PHE A 195 -5.17 6.08 -1.30
CA PHE A 195 -5.32 5.10 -0.24
C PHE A 195 -4.04 4.93 0.58
N LEU A 196 -2.90 4.69 -0.09
CA LEU A 196 -1.61 4.54 0.58
C LEU A 196 -1.22 5.79 1.37
N ALA A 197 -1.46 6.98 0.80
CA ALA A 197 -1.22 8.26 1.46
C ALA A 197 -2.10 8.44 2.71
N ALA A 198 -3.39 8.12 2.63
CA ALA A 198 -4.31 8.19 3.76
C ALA A 198 -3.85 7.29 4.92
N VAL A 199 -3.49 6.03 4.63
CA VAL A 199 -3.01 5.10 5.66
C VAL A 199 -1.66 5.51 6.24
N ALA A 200 -0.75 6.07 5.43
CA ALA A 200 0.57 6.51 5.88
C ALA A 200 0.52 7.78 6.75
N VAL A 201 -0.41 8.69 6.45
CA VAL A 201 -0.54 9.99 7.15
C VAL A 201 -1.39 9.87 8.42
N LEU A 202 -2.33 8.92 8.47
CA LEU A 202 -3.25 8.75 9.58
C LEU A 202 -2.56 8.64 10.96
N PRO A 203 -1.49 7.82 11.17
CA PRO A 203 -0.79 7.77 12.45
C PRO A 203 -0.07 9.07 12.81
N ILE A 204 0.40 9.83 11.81
CA ILE A 204 1.05 11.12 12.05
C ILE A 204 0.06 12.13 12.60
N ILE A 205 -1.15 12.18 12.02
CA ILE A 205 -2.22 13.04 12.50
C ILE A 205 -2.65 12.63 13.91
N LEU A 206 -2.81 11.34 14.16
CA LEU A 206 -3.18 10.82 15.48
C LEU A 206 -2.13 11.13 16.54
N GLY A 207 -0.84 10.96 16.20
CA GLY A 207 0.26 11.31 17.09
C GLY A 207 0.26 12.78 17.47
N ASN A 208 0.02 13.67 16.50
CA ASN A 208 -0.05 15.10 16.74
C ASN A 208 -1.28 15.51 17.58
N LEU A 209 -2.44 14.87 17.37
CA LEU A 209 -3.66 15.16 18.11
C LEU A 209 -3.62 14.65 19.55
N THR A 210 -3.03 13.45 19.78
CA THR A 210 -2.95 12.84 21.11
C THR A 210 -1.75 13.33 21.92
N GLY A 211 -0.83 14.08 21.32
CA GLY A 211 0.42 14.49 21.94
C GLY A 211 1.34 13.34 22.32
N MET A 212 1.05 12.14 21.83
CA MET A 212 1.83 10.93 22.06
C MET A 212 2.64 10.61 20.83
N SER A 213 3.90 10.21 21.03
CA SER A 213 4.70 9.62 19.96
C SER A 213 4.19 8.21 19.67
N ILE A 214 3.03 8.13 19.00
CA ILE A 214 2.49 6.85 18.53
C ILE A 214 3.38 6.40 17.37
N GLN A 215 4.42 5.65 17.69
CA GLN A 215 5.34 5.05 16.70
C GLN A 215 4.70 3.84 15.97
N LEU A 216 3.40 3.63 16.13
CA LEU A 216 2.61 2.74 15.26
C LEU A 216 2.52 3.37 13.88
N GLY A 217 3.66 3.42 13.19
CA GLY A 217 3.70 3.94 11.84
C GLY A 217 2.70 3.20 10.96
N GLY A 218 1.88 3.93 10.19
CA GLY A 218 0.96 3.34 9.20
C GLY A 218 1.67 2.39 8.24
N THR A 219 2.96 2.59 8.03
CA THR A 219 3.85 1.67 7.32
C THR A 219 3.94 0.30 7.98
N SER A 220 4.03 0.24 9.31
CA SER A 220 4.13 -1.04 10.05
C SER A 220 2.83 -1.83 9.95
N LEU A 221 1.68 -1.17 10.08
CA LEU A 221 0.37 -1.79 9.92
C LEU A 221 0.17 -2.29 8.48
N LEU A 222 0.53 -1.50 7.48
CA LEU A 222 0.47 -1.91 6.08
C LEU A 222 1.38 -3.11 5.79
N ILE A 223 2.60 -3.11 6.34
CA ILE A 223 3.54 -4.23 6.16
C ILE A 223 2.98 -5.50 6.78
N VAL A 224 2.48 -5.43 8.03
CA VAL A 224 1.93 -6.61 8.73
C VAL A 224 0.72 -7.16 8.00
N VAL A 225 -0.24 -6.30 7.64
CA VAL A 225 -1.45 -6.72 6.92
C VAL A 225 -1.12 -7.20 5.51
N GLY A 226 -0.22 -6.51 4.79
CA GLY A 226 0.23 -6.90 3.46
C GLY A 226 0.89 -8.27 3.46
N VAL A 227 1.83 -8.53 4.38
CA VAL A 227 2.50 -9.82 4.52
C VAL A 227 1.52 -10.92 4.92
N ALA A 228 0.58 -10.65 5.83
CA ALA A 228 -0.44 -11.61 6.22
C ALA A 228 -1.33 -12.00 5.02
N LEU A 229 -1.77 -11.03 4.22
CA LEU A 229 -2.58 -11.28 3.02
C LEU A 229 -1.79 -12.04 1.94
N ASP A 230 -0.53 -11.69 1.70
CA ASP A 230 0.31 -12.38 0.72
C ASP A 230 0.60 -13.82 1.17
N THR A 231 0.80 -14.04 2.46
CA THR A 231 0.98 -15.38 3.04
C THR A 231 -0.29 -16.21 2.88
N THR A 232 -1.46 -15.64 3.18
CA THR A 232 -2.76 -16.32 3.03
C THR A 232 -3.01 -16.72 1.58
N ARG A 233 -2.75 -15.80 0.63
CA ARG A 233 -2.88 -16.09 -0.81
C ARG A 233 -1.92 -17.18 -1.29
N SER A 234 -0.68 -17.15 -0.80
CA SER A 234 0.29 -18.17 -1.11
C SER A 234 -0.16 -19.54 -0.61
N LEU A 235 -0.69 -19.61 0.62
CA LEU A 235 -1.24 -20.84 1.18
C LEU A 235 -2.43 -21.36 0.36
N ASP A 236 -3.37 -20.48 -0.01
CA ASP A 236 -4.52 -20.85 -0.85
C ASP A 236 -4.06 -21.41 -2.21
N SER A 237 -3.04 -20.80 -2.83
CA SER A 237 -2.50 -21.30 -4.10
C SER A 237 -1.84 -22.68 -3.95
N PHE A 238 -1.11 -22.93 -2.86
CA PHE A 238 -0.53 -24.25 -2.57
C PHE A 238 -1.60 -25.29 -2.28
N MET A 239 -2.65 -24.96 -1.54
CA MET A 239 -3.76 -25.87 -1.26
C MET A 239 -4.51 -26.24 -2.53
N THR A 240 -4.75 -25.29 -3.43
CA THR A 240 -5.43 -25.52 -4.71
C THR A 240 -4.60 -26.44 -5.61
N MET A 241 -3.27 -26.24 -5.66
CA MET A 241 -2.38 -27.14 -6.42
C MET A 241 -2.33 -28.56 -5.85
N ARG A 242 -2.44 -28.72 -4.53
CA ARG A 242 -2.43 -30.05 -3.88
C ARG A 242 -3.72 -30.83 -4.15
N ASN A 243 -4.87 -30.15 -4.23
CA ASN A 243 -6.15 -30.81 -4.53
C ASN A 243 -6.27 -31.29 -5.98
N HIS A 244 -5.47 -30.75 -6.92
CA HIS A 244 -5.48 -31.22 -8.31
C HIS A 244 -4.62 -32.46 -8.56
N LYS A 245 -3.77 -32.88 -7.62
CA LYS A 245 -2.99 -34.11 -7.74
C LYS A 245 -3.80 -35.41 -7.49
N GLY A 246 -5.05 -35.30 -7.06
CA GLY A 246 -5.93 -36.45 -6.77
C GLY A 246 -6.68 -37.02 -7.97
N PHE A 247 -6.45 -36.52 -9.22
CA PHE A 247 -7.22 -37.00 -10.39
C PHE A 247 -6.44 -37.94 -11.30
N LEU A 248 -5.21 -38.35 -10.92
CA LEU A 248 -4.35 -39.29 -11.65
C LEU A 248 -3.76 -40.34 -10.71
N GLY A 249 -4.50 -40.77 -9.69
CA GLY A 249 -4.21 -41.95 -8.89
C GLY A 249 -5.23 -43.01 -9.11
#